data_5005546793a0c2885f7e17c9a88dd960
#
_entry.id   5005546793a0c2885f7e17c9a88dd960
#
_cell.length_a   1.000
_cell.length_b   1.000
_cell.length_c   1.000
_cell.angle_alpha   90.00
_cell.angle_beta   90.00
_cell.angle_gamma   90.00
#
_symmetry.space_group_name_H-M   'P 1'
#
loop_
_entity.id
_entity.type
_entity.pdbx_description
1 polymer ?
#
loop_
_entity_poly.entity_id
_entity_poly.type
_entity_poly.pdbx_seq_one_letter_code
_entity_poly.pdbx_strand_id
1 'polypeptide(L)'
;PSSYLKFSAEGFYKKYDQYPMSLVDSIPLASKGTDYGVLGNEAVNSTATGRAYGLELTGRWYNYKGLTFIASYTYVRSEFKDGRGSGKYIPSAWDNRHLFTFSGTYALPKNWDIGAKLRVVGGAPYTPYDVEKSSLVEAWDASGSLYYDYSRFNSERLKPFTQLDIRIDKTFYLKKFMLGAYIDIQNILNSKYKEQDVYIKTGKILNPDAPLDQQRYELKPVERRTGTLLPSIGLMIEF
;
A
#
# COMPACT_ATOMS: atom_id res chain seq x y z
N PRO A 1 -4.22 16.15 -32.90
CA PRO A 1 -4.78 15.15 -31.99
C PRO A 1 -5.10 13.89 -32.77
N SER A 2 -4.65 12.75 -32.29
CA SER A 2 -4.96 11.45 -32.91
C SER A 2 -6.32 10.96 -32.42
N SER A 3 -7.13 10.31 -33.27
CA SER A 3 -8.40 9.71 -32.86
C SER A 3 -8.21 8.51 -31.90
N TYR A 4 -7.01 7.95 -31.86
CA TYR A 4 -6.70 6.78 -31.03
C TYR A 4 -6.05 7.11 -29.69
N LEU A 5 -5.50 8.33 -29.51
CA LEU A 5 -4.77 8.72 -28.29
C LEU A 5 -5.52 9.83 -27.56
N LYS A 6 -5.79 9.59 -26.30
CA LYS A 6 -6.26 10.62 -25.35
C LYS A 6 -5.26 10.73 -24.22
N PHE A 7 -4.83 11.95 -23.92
CA PHE A 7 -3.97 12.27 -22.80
C PHE A 7 -4.64 13.29 -21.89
N SER A 8 -4.52 13.11 -20.58
CA SER A 8 -4.94 14.11 -19.58
C SER A 8 -3.87 14.28 -18.54
N ALA A 9 -3.73 15.52 -18.08
CA ALA A 9 -2.87 15.91 -16.97
C ALA A 9 -3.69 16.80 -16.03
N GLU A 10 -3.64 16.51 -14.73
CA GLU A 10 -4.34 17.24 -13.68
C GLU A 10 -3.40 17.51 -12.52
N GLY A 11 -3.30 18.78 -12.11
CA GLY A 11 -2.66 19.17 -10.85
C GLY A 11 -3.73 19.46 -9.80
N PHE A 12 -3.55 19.01 -8.58
CA PHE A 12 -4.49 19.25 -7.50
C PHE A 12 -3.81 19.72 -6.22
N TYR A 13 -4.55 20.53 -5.45
CA TYR A 13 -4.21 20.94 -4.10
C TYR A 13 -5.46 20.94 -3.23
N LYS A 14 -5.42 20.22 -2.11
CA LYS A 14 -6.50 20.13 -1.11
C LYS A 14 -5.98 20.60 0.24
N LYS A 15 -6.68 21.49 0.88
CA LYS A 15 -6.43 21.91 2.26
C LYS A 15 -7.50 21.30 3.18
N TYR A 16 -7.06 20.78 4.29
CA TYR A 16 -7.92 20.21 5.33
C TYR A 16 -7.81 21.04 6.58
N ASP A 17 -8.95 21.49 7.10
CA ASP A 17 -9.06 22.22 8.35
C ASP A 17 -10.11 21.54 9.23
N GLN A 18 -9.98 21.68 10.55
CA GLN A 18 -10.93 21.16 11.53
C GLN A 18 -11.14 19.63 11.45
N TYR A 19 -10.09 18.91 11.09
CA TYR A 19 -10.12 17.44 11.10
C TYR A 19 -9.96 16.92 12.55
N PRO A 20 -10.41 15.66 12.81
CA PRO A 20 -10.27 15.04 14.12
C PRO A 20 -8.82 14.89 14.55
N MET A 21 -8.49 15.45 15.72
CA MET A 21 -7.22 15.30 16.42
C MET A 21 -7.46 14.49 17.68
N SER A 22 -6.70 13.44 17.90
CA SER A 22 -6.78 12.66 19.13
C SER A 22 -6.39 13.49 20.35
N LEU A 23 -7.17 13.39 21.43
CA LEU A 23 -6.83 13.97 22.72
C LEU A 23 -5.84 13.11 23.52
N VAL A 24 -5.62 11.85 23.10
CA VAL A 24 -4.73 10.91 23.81
C VAL A 24 -3.27 11.17 23.46
N ASP A 25 -2.98 11.37 22.18
CA ASP A 25 -1.60 11.44 21.68
C ASP A 25 -1.32 12.65 20.77
N SER A 26 -2.34 13.51 20.56
CA SER A 26 -2.24 14.68 19.68
C SER A 26 -1.85 14.34 18.23
N ILE A 27 -2.25 13.16 17.77
CA ILE A 27 -2.05 12.72 16.38
C ILE A 27 -3.36 12.86 15.62
N PRO A 28 -3.38 13.48 14.42
CA PRO A 28 -4.57 13.49 13.58
C PRO A 28 -5.02 12.07 13.22
N LEU A 29 -6.31 11.75 13.38
CA LEU A 29 -6.83 10.41 13.07
C LEU A 29 -6.55 10.00 11.62
N ALA A 30 -6.61 10.95 10.69
CA ALA A 30 -6.26 10.73 9.28
C ALA A 30 -4.80 10.28 9.07
N SER A 31 -3.89 10.54 10.00
CA SER A 31 -2.50 10.10 9.93
C SER A 31 -2.30 8.68 10.47
N LYS A 32 -3.19 8.20 11.34
CA LYS A 32 -3.17 6.82 11.87
C LYS A 32 -3.68 5.78 10.87
N GLY A 33 -4.56 6.14 10.06
CA GLY A 33 -5.24 5.71 8.82
C GLY A 33 -5.47 4.22 8.54
N THR A 34 -4.53 3.34 8.68
CA THR A 34 -4.67 1.95 8.19
C THR A 34 -4.48 0.89 9.25
N ASP A 35 -4.24 1.29 10.47
CA ASP A 35 -4.09 0.35 11.57
C ASP A 35 -5.48 -0.11 12.05
N TYR A 36 -5.71 -1.42 12.06
CA TYR A 36 -6.92 -2.01 12.65
C TYR A 36 -7.10 -1.67 14.14
N GLY A 37 -6.06 -1.18 14.81
CA GLY A 37 -6.12 -0.64 16.15
C GLY A 37 -6.83 0.71 16.27
N VAL A 38 -7.04 1.42 15.15
CA VAL A 38 -7.70 2.73 15.15
C VAL A 38 -9.19 2.56 14.88
N LEU A 39 -9.95 2.33 15.92
CA LEU A 39 -11.40 2.12 15.82
C LEU A 39 -12.20 3.42 15.68
N GLY A 40 -11.56 4.58 15.80
CA GLY A 40 -12.22 5.88 15.76
C GLY A 40 -13.12 6.18 16.96
N ASN A 41 -12.98 5.43 18.05
CA ASN A 41 -13.75 5.58 19.29
C ASN A 41 -13.01 6.38 20.38
N GLU A 42 -11.84 6.90 20.08
CA GLU A 42 -11.08 7.76 21.00
C GLU A 42 -11.65 9.18 21.03
N ALA A 43 -11.46 9.86 22.17
CA ALA A 43 -11.86 11.25 22.32
C ALA A 43 -11.03 12.15 21.40
N VAL A 44 -11.70 13.04 20.67
CA VAL A 44 -11.08 13.93 19.69
C VAL A 44 -11.56 15.36 19.84
N ASN A 45 -10.77 16.30 19.31
CA ASN A 45 -11.23 17.65 18.98
C ASN A 45 -11.07 17.90 17.47
N SER A 46 -11.61 19.00 16.96
CA SER A 46 -11.57 19.36 15.54
C SER A 46 -10.50 20.40 15.26
N THR A 47 -9.24 20.10 15.57
CA THR A 47 -8.12 21.05 15.43
C THR A 47 -7.06 20.64 14.42
N ALA A 48 -7.13 19.42 13.88
CA ALA A 48 -6.12 18.96 12.94
C ALA A 48 -6.23 19.70 11.60
N THR A 49 -5.09 20.09 11.07
CA THR A 49 -4.96 20.71 9.76
C THR A 49 -4.03 19.88 8.89
N GLY A 50 -4.34 19.79 7.60
CA GLY A 50 -3.58 19.00 6.66
C GLY A 50 -3.63 19.55 5.25
N ARG A 51 -2.91 18.87 4.35
CA ARG A 51 -2.93 19.16 2.92
C ARG A 51 -2.69 17.90 2.11
N ALA A 52 -3.25 17.84 0.91
CA ALA A 52 -2.86 16.89 -0.11
C ALA A 52 -2.68 17.61 -1.44
N TYR A 53 -1.61 17.27 -2.17
CA TYR A 53 -1.31 17.87 -3.44
C TYR A 53 -0.58 16.88 -4.34
N GLY A 54 -0.69 17.08 -5.63
CA GLY A 54 -0.06 16.17 -6.57
C GLY A 54 -0.35 16.47 -8.01
N LEU A 55 0.07 15.51 -8.84
CA LEU A 55 -0.09 15.50 -10.28
C LEU A 55 -0.62 14.13 -10.72
N GLU A 56 -1.64 14.13 -11.58
CA GLU A 56 -2.17 12.93 -12.21
C GLU A 56 -1.99 13.03 -13.73
N LEU A 57 -1.39 11.99 -14.32
CA LEU A 57 -1.20 11.84 -15.74
C LEU A 57 -1.91 10.57 -16.20
N THR A 58 -2.74 10.67 -17.25
CA THR A 58 -3.40 9.50 -17.83
C THR A 58 -3.26 9.53 -19.35
N GLY A 59 -2.79 8.43 -19.91
CA GLY A 59 -2.77 8.17 -21.35
C GLY A 59 -3.66 6.98 -21.69
N ARG A 60 -4.51 7.15 -22.71
CA ARG A 60 -5.34 6.08 -23.26
C ARG A 60 -5.08 5.91 -24.73
N TRP A 61 -4.90 4.68 -25.16
CA TRP A 61 -4.69 4.29 -26.54
C TRP A 61 -5.80 3.35 -26.96
N TYR A 62 -6.56 3.74 -27.99
CA TYR A 62 -7.75 3.00 -28.41
C TYR A 62 -7.54 2.28 -29.72
N ASN A 63 -7.57 0.95 -29.69
CA ASN A 63 -7.65 0.04 -30.82
C ASN A 63 -6.88 0.46 -32.07
N TYR A 64 -5.64 0.88 -31.91
CA TYR A 64 -4.77 1.15 -33.04
C TYR A 64 -3.93 -0.08 -33.34
N LYS A 65 -4.16 -0.69 -34.51
CA LYS A 65 -3.48 -1.93 -34.95
C LYS A 65 -3.61 -3.07 -33.91
N GLY A 66 -4.79 -3.23 -33.31
CA GLY A 66 -5.08 -4.26 -32.33
C GLY A 66 -4.63 -3.94 -30.89
N LEU A 67 -3.95 -2.81 -30.66
CA LEU A 67 -3.48 -2.42 -29.34
C LEU A 67 -4.48 -1.46 -28.65
N THR A 68 -4.88 -1.79 -27.44
CA THR A 68 -5.65 -0.92 -26.54
C THR A 68 -4.98 -0.91 -25.19
N PHE A 69 -4.70 0.27 -24.62
CA PHE A 69 -4.17 0.36 -23.27
C PHE A 69 -4.59 1.66 -22.56
N ILE A 70 -4.49 1.63 -21.26
CA ILE A 70 -4.52 2.80 -20.38
C ILE A 70 -3.30 2.74 -19.49
N ALA A 71 -2.61 3.87 -19.35
CA ALA A 71 -1.55 4.07 -18.40
C ALA A 71 -1.86 5.30 -17.56
N SER A 72 -1.71 5.19 -16.25
CA SER A 72 -1.87 6.31 -15.33
C SER A 72 -0.70 6.38 -14.36
N TYR A 73 -0.29 7.60 -14.07
CA TYR A 73 0.71 7.90 -13.05
C TYR A 73 0.20 9.00 -12.16
N THR A 74 0.28 8.77 -10.85
CA THR A 74 -0.06 9.76 -9.84
C THR A 74 1.14 10.00 -8.93
N TYR A 75 1.54 11.25 -8.80
CA TYR A 75 2.36 11.71 -7.70
C TYR A 75 1.46 12.40 -6.68
N VAL A 76 1.48 11.94 -5.43
CA VAL A 76 0.66 12.49 -4.34
C VAL A 76 1.49 12.70 -3.08
N ARG A 77 1.31 13.84 -2.44
CA ARG A 77 1.70 14.10 -1.08
C ARG A 77 0.45 14.31 -0.24
N SER A 78 0.37 13.60 0.87
CA SER A 78 -0.71 13.71 1.85
C SER A 78 -0.11 13.80 3.25
N GLU A 79 -0.32 14.93 3.94
CA GLU A 79 0.35 15.21 5.19
C GLU A 79 -0.51 16.09 6.11
N PHE A 80 -0.35 15.89 7.40
CA PHE A 80 -1.02 16.68 8.44
C PHE A 80 0.01 17.32 9.37
N LYS A 81 -0.35 18.46 9.96
CA LYS A 81 0.49 19.10 10.99
C LYS A 81 0.52 18.24 12.24
N ASP A 82 1.72 18.12 12.78
CA ASP A 82 1.95 17.48 14.07
C ASP A 82 1.30 18.26 15.22
N GLY A 83 0.31 17.67 15.87
CA GLY A 83 -0.39 18.27 17.01
C GLY A 83 0.44 18.31 18.28
N ARG A 84 1.62 17.66 18.33
CA ARG A 84 2.52 17.62 19.48
C ARG A 84 3.42 18.86 19.59
N GLY A 85 3.14 19.90 18.80
CA GLY A 85 3.79 21.21 18.91
C GLY A 85 5.01 21.44 18.02
N SER A 86 5.44 20.45 17.21
CA SER A 86 6.57 20.64 16.29
C SER A 86 6.24 21.60 15.12
N GLY A 87 4.96 21.78 14.80
CA GLY A 87 4.48 22.58 13.66
C GLY A 87 4.84 22.00 12.30
N LYS A 88 5.53 20.86 12.25
CA LYS A 88 5.96 20.18 11.02
C LYS A 88 4.79 19.41 10.39
N TYR A 89 4.81 19.29 9.06
CA TYR A 89 3.95 18.36 8.35
C TYR A 89 4.53 16.95 8.39
N ILE A 90 3.71 16.00 8.80
CA ILE A 90 4.03 14.56 8.88
C ILE A 90 3.21 13.83 7.83
N PRO A 91 3.79 12.90 7.06
CA PRO A 91 3.05 12.11 6.09
C PRO A 91 1.87 11.39 6.75
N SER A 92 0.71 11.42 6.10
CA SER A 92 -0.42 10.56 6.47
C SER A 92 -0.16 9.13 6.00
N ALA A 93 -0.91 8.16 6.50
CA ALA A 93 -0.83 6.76 6.07
C ALA A 93 -1.06 6.56 4.55
N TRP A 94 -1.66 7.53 3.88
CA TRP A 94 -1.99 7.53 2.45
C TRP A 94 -0.90 8.15 1.56
N ASP A 95 0.21 8.64 2.12
CA ASP A 95 1.29 9.32 1.39
C ASP A 95 2.21 8.32 0.66
N ASN A 96 1.67 7.54 -0.27
CA ASN A 96 2.43 6.57 -1.06
C ASN A 96 3.39 7.22 -2.07
N ARG A 97 3.29 8.49 -2.31
CA ARG A 97 4.04 9.32 -3.27
C ARG A 97 3.83 8.97 -4.73
N HIS A 98 4.16 7.77 -5.14
CA HIS A 98 4.17 7.35 -6.54
C HIS A 98 3.24 6.16 -6.75
N LEU A 99 2.30 6.31 -7.67
CA LEU A 99 1.38 5.27 -8.09
C LEU A 99 1.45 5.18 -9.62
N PHE A 100 1.74 4.02 -10.16
CA PHE A 100 1.70 3.77 -11.58
C PHE A 100 0.84 2.55 -11.87
N THR A 101 -0.05 2.68 -12.84
CA THR A 101 -0.87 1.58 -13.35
C THR A 101 -0.84 1.58 -14.86
N PHE A 102 -0.58 0.43 -15.43
CA PHE A 102 -0.75 0.14 -16.84
C PHE A 102 -1.68 -1.04 -17.00
N SER A 103 -2.64 -0.95 -17.90
CA SER A 103 -3.49 -2.07 -18.31
C SER A 103 -3.70 -2.01 -19.80
N GLY A 104 -3.41 -3.10 -20.49
CA GLY A 104 -3.53 -3.13 -21.93
C GLY A 104 -3.81 -4.52 -22.48
N THR A 105 -4.39 -4.54 -23.68
CA THR A 105 -4.68 -5.74 -24.45
C THR A 105 -4.17 -5.58 -25.86
N TYR A 106 -3.70 -6.67 -26.43
CA TYR A 106 -3.27 -6.74 -27.82
C TYR A 106 -3.97 -7.88 -28.52
N ALA A 107 -4.78 -7.54 -29.54
CA ALA A 107 -5.47 -8.49 -30.38
C ALA A 107 -4.52 -9.06 -31.42
N LEU A 108 -4.31 -10.36 -31.39
CA LEU A 108 -3.47 -11.12 -32.29
C LEU A 108 -4.31 -11.80 -33.38
N PRO A 109 -3.69 -12.21 -34.52
CA PRO A 109 -4.38 -13.01 -35.53
C PRO A 109 -4.99 -14.29 -34.97
N LYS A 110 -6.03 -14.78 -35.65
CA LYS A 110 -6.75 -16.01 -35.29
C LYS A 110 -7.42 -15.96 -33.90
N ASN A 111 -7.94 -14.81 -33.49
CA ASN A 111 -8.73 -14.61 -32.27
C ASN A 111 -7.96 -14.97 -30.97
N TRP A 112 -6.70 -14.63 -30.92
CA TRP A 112 -5.90 -14.60 -29.70
C TRP A 112 -5.86 -13.18 -29.16
N ASP A 113 -5.99 -13.03 -27.85
CA ASP A 113 -5.76 -11.76 -27.15
C ASP A 113 -4.77 -11.96 -26.03
N ILE A 114 -3.86 -11.02 -25.88
CA ILE A 114 -2.90 -10.98 -24.76
C ILE A 114 -3.20 -9.72 -23.94
N GLY A 115 -3.46 -9.90 -22.67
CA GLY A 115 -3.62 -8.82 -21.69
C GLY A 115 -2.44 -8.74 -20.74
N ALA A 116 -2.06 -7.53 -20.36
CA ALA A 116 -1.10 -7.29 -19.30
C ALA A 116 -1.58 -6.16 -18.39
N LYS A 117 -1.33 -6.30 -17.09
CA LYS A 117 -1.59 -5.26 -16.10
C LYS A 117 -0.39 -5.14 -15.18
N LEU A 118 0.24 -3.96 -15.20
CA LEU A 118 1.34 -3.62 -14.32
C LEU A 118 0.85 -2.58 -13.29
N ARG A 119 1.14 -2.82 -12.03
CA ARG A 119 0.88 -1.89 -10.94
C ARG A 119 2.16 -1.70 -10.12
N VAL A 120 2.54 -0.44 -9.92
CA VAL A 120 3.63 -0.04 -9.03
C VAL A 120 3.08 0.94 -8.01
N VAL A 121 3.26 0.63 -6.73
CA VAL A 121 2.79 1.46 -5.61
C VAL A 121 3.99 1.80 -4.76
N GLY A 122 4.20 3.10 -4.51
CA GLY A 122 5.25 3.57 -3.61
C GLY A 122 5.03 3.09 -2.17
N GLY A 123 6.10 3.05 -1.39
CA GLY A 123 6.04 2.59 -0.01
C GLY A 123 5.21 3.52 0.87
N ALA A 124 4.23 2.97 1.58
CA ALA A 124 3.47 3.69 2.60
C ALA A 124 4.39 4.10 3.77
N PRO A 125 4.16 5.28 4.38
CA PRO A 125 4.86 5.64 5.60
C PRO A 125 4.42 4.77 6.77
N TYR A 126 5.32 4.53 7.71
CA TYR A 126 5.02 3.84 8.95
C TYR A 126 5.84 4.39 10.12
N THR A 127 5.34 4.15 11.32
CA THR A 127 6.02 4.48 12.57
C THR A 127 6.88 3.28 13.00
N PRO A 128 8.20 3.45 13.20
CA PRO A 128 9.04 2.35 13.66
C PRO A 128 8.69 1.96 15.11
N TYR A 129 9.05 0.76 15.49
CA TYR A 129 8.96 0.33 16.88
C TYR A 129 10.12 0.89 17.71
N ASP A 130 9.82 1.26 18.94
CA ASP A 130 10.81 1.45 20.00
C ASP A 130 11.25 0.07 20.52
N VAL A 131 12.23 -0.52 19.83
CA VAL A 131 12.72 -1.87 20.15
C VAL A 131 13.40 -1.88 21.52
N GLU A 132 14.04 -0.79 21.89
CA GLU A 132 14.74 -0.67 23.18
C GLU A 132 13.73 -0.71 24.33
N LYS A 133 12.71 0.14 24.31
CA LYS A 133 11.63 0.13 25.29
C LYS A 133 10.87 -1.19 25.28
N SER A 134 10.55 -1.71 24.09
CA SER A 134 9.81 -2.97 23.94
C SER A 134 10.57 -4.18 24.46
N SER A 135 11.92 -4.13 24.52
CA SER A 135 12.73 -5.22 25.04
C SER A 135 12.71 -5.33 26.56
N LEU A 136 12.38 -4.25 27.29
CA LEU A 136 12.28 -4.30 28.74
C LEU A 136 11.27 -5.37 29.19
N VAL A 137 11.67 -6.22 30.13
CA VAL A 137 10.85 -7.33 30.64
C VAL A 137 9.52 -6.82 31.18
N GLU A 138 9.54 -5.82 32.04
CA GLU A 138 8.33 -5.22 32.62
C GLU A 138 7.42 -4.58 31.56
N ALA A 139 8.01 -3.88 30.58
CA ALA A 139 7.24 -3.23 29.51
C ALA A 139 6.57 -4.26 28.61
N TRP A 140 7.29 -5.31 28.23
CA TRP A 140 6.73 -6.39 27.42
C TRP A 140 5.63 -7.14 28.14
N ASP A 141 5.86 -7.53 29.39
CA ASP A 141 4.90 -8.34 30.15
C ASP A 141 3.64 -7.54 30.49
N ALA A 142 3.74 -6.21 30.63
CA ALA A 142 2.58 -5.35 30.82
C ALA A 142 1.73 -5.14 29.55
N SER A 143 2.38 -5.05 28.36
CA SER A 143 1.68 -4.72 27.11
C SER A 143 1.33 -5.96 26.25
N GLY A 144 2.09 -7.02 26.36
CA GLY A 144 2.04 -8.19 25.47
C GLY A 144 2.40 -7.88 24.01
N SER A 145 2.90 -6.66 23.73
CA SER A 145 3.14 -6.17 22.37
C SER A 145 4.29 -5.16 22.32
N LEU A 146 4.70 -4.83 21.10
CA LEU A 146 5.70 -3.80 20.84
C LEU A 146 5.13 -2.39 21.08
N TYR A 147 5.98 -1.50 21.54
CA TYR A 147 5.71 -0.06 21.60
C TYR A 147 6.17 0.61 20.32
N TYR A 148 5.36 1.52 19.79
CA TYR A 148 5.77 2.39 18.69
C TYR A 148 6.61 3.56 19.20
N ASP A 149 7.60 3.94 18.42
CA ASP A 149 8.35 5.19 18.65
C ASP A 149 7.55 6.37 18.05
N TYR A 150 6.64 6.91 18.82
CA TYR A 150 5.84 8.05 18.38
C TYR A 150 6.63 9.34 18.19
N SER A 151 7.88 9.43 18.66
CA SER A 151 8.75 10.57 18.31
C SER A 151 9.12 10.57 16.83
N ARG A 152 9.08 9.38 16.20
CA ARG A 152 9.35 9.14 14.78
C ARG A 152 8.09 8.73 14.01
N PHE A 153 6.95 9.32 14.37
CA PHE A 153 5.66 8.98 13.78
C PHE A 153 5.70 9.12 12.25
N ASN A 154 5.35 8.06 11.52
CA ASN A 154 5.35 7.97 10.04
C ASN A 154 6.66 8.44 9.38
N SER A 155 7.80 8.31 10.06
CA SER A 155 9.10 8.76 9.54
C SER A 155 9.75 7.79 8.55
N GLU A 156 9.44 6.51 8.67
CA GLU A 156 9.98 5.45 7.82
C GLU A 156 9.02 5.12 6.67
N ARG A 157 9.54 4.40 5.65
CA ARG A 157 8.73 3.97 4.51
C ARG A 157 8.96 2.51 4.18
N LEU A 158 7.86 1.84 3.86
CA LEU A 158 7.89 0.50 3.30
C LEU A 158 8.55 0.52 1.91
N LYS A 159 8.99 -0.65 1.46
CA LYS A 159 9.49 -0.80 0.08
C LYS A 159 8.34 -0.65 -0.92
N PRO A 160 8.59 -0.09 -2.11
CA PRO A 160 7.61 -0.08 -3.18
C PRO A 160 7.18 -1.50 -3.55
N PHE A 161 5.93 -1.65 -3.94
CA PHE A 161 5.36 -2.91 -4.40
C PHE A 161 5.10 -2.84 -5.90
N THR A 162 5.48 -3.91 -6.62
CA THR A 162 5.25 -4.06 -8.07
C THR A 162 4.55 -5.38 -8.33
N GLN A 163 3.47 -5.35 -9.11
CA GLN A 163 2.73 -6.54 -9.53
C GLN A 163 2.50 -6.49 -11.03
N LEU A 164 2.82 -7.60 -11.71
CA LEU A 164 2.53 -7.82 -13.11
C LEU A 164 1.59 -9.02 -13.24
N ASP A 165 0.46 -8.80 -13.89
CA ASP A 165 -0.52 -9.84 -14.24
C ASP A 165 -0.50 -10.00 -15.76
N ILE A 166 -0.60 -11.23 -16.25
CA ILE A 166 -0.66 -11.56 -17.68
C ILE A 166 -1.81 -12.49 -17.91
N ARG A 167 -2.60 -12.20 -18.96
CA ARG A 167 -3.71 -13.03 -19.40
C ARG A 167 -3.60 -13.30 -20.90
N ILE A 168 -3.90 -14.53 -21.29
CA ILE A 168 -3.97 -14.95 -22.67
C ILE A 168 -5.35 -15.57 -22.88
N ASP A 169 -6.06 -15.06 -23.87
CA ASP A 169 -7.40 -15.52 -24.25
C ASP A 169 -7.34 -16.10 -25.66
N LYS A 170 -8.16 -17.13 -25.89
CA LYS A 170 -8.42 -17.72 -27.22
C LYS A 170 -9.91 -17.89 -27.42
N THR A 171 -10.43 -17.33 -28.51
CA THR A 171 -11.83 -17.45 -28.89
C THR A 171 -11.97 -18.37 -30.11
N PHE A 172 -12.92 -19.31 -30.03
CA PHE A 172 -13.32 -20.21 -31.10
C PHE A 172 -14.77 -19.92 -31.49
N TYR A 173 -14.99 -19.52 -32.73
CA TYR A 173 -16.34 -19.32 -33.27
C TYR A 173 -16.85 -20.62 -33.88
N LEU A 174 -17.87 -21.22 -33.28
CA LEU A 174 -18.52 -22.44 -33.72
C LEU A 174 -19.91 -22.10 -34.30
N LYS A 175 -20.50 -23.01 -35.05
CA LYS A 175 -21.75 -22.72 -35.78
C LYS A 175 -22.93 -22.31 -34.88
N LYS A 176 -22.98 -22.74 -33.63
CA LYS A 176 -24.12 -22.51 -32.71
C LYS A 176 -23.70 -21.77 -31.43
N PHE A 177 -22.44 -21.65 -31.12
CA PHE A 177 -21.94 -21.01 -29.92
C PHE A 177 -20.50 -20.54 -30.11
N MET A 178 -20.08 -19.66 -29.25
CA MET A 178 -18.69 -19.20 -29.11
C MET A 178 -18.06 -19.85 -27.89
N LEU A 179 -16.84 -20.38 -28.03
CA LEU A 179 -16.07 -20.93 -26.92
C LEU A 179 -14.87 -20.04 -26.69
N GLY A 180 -14.78 -19.45 -25.50
CA GLY A 180 -13.62 -18.76 -24.98
C GLY A 180 -12.81 -19.66 -24.05
N ALA A 181 -11.49 -19.65 -24.17
CA ALA A 181 -10.59 -20.27 -23.21
C ALA A 181 -9.54 -19.24 -22.78
N TYR A 182 -9.19 -19.22 -21.50
CA TYR A 182 -8.15 -18.30 -21.03
C TYR A 182 -7.25 -18.92 -19.99
N ILE A 183 -6.04 -18.38 -19.94
CA ILE A 183 -5.06 -18.54 -18.84
C ILE A 183 -4.77 -17.15 -18.30
N ASP A 184 -4.94 -16.96 -17.00
CA ASP A 184 -4.64 -15.72 -16.28
C ASP A 184 -3.63 -16.04 -15.17
N ILE A 185 -2.52 -15.32 -15.17
CA ILE A 185 -1.46 -15.48 -14.17
C ILE A 185 -1.29 -14.14 -13.46
N GLN A 186 -1.83 -14.06 -12.25
CA GLN A 186 -1.67 -12.89 -11.42
C GLN A 186 -0.33 -12.96 -10.68
N ASN A 187 0.30 -11.79 -10.55
CA ASN A 187 1.58 -11.63 -9.88
C ASN A 187 2.67 -12.57 -10.45
N ILE A 188 2.83 -12.59 -11.78
CA ILE A 188 3.81 -13.46 -12.46
C ILE A 188 5.25 -13.25 -11.97
N LEU A 189 5.57 -12.05 -11.46
CA LEU A 189 6.86 -11.74 -10.85
C LEU A 189 7.02 -12.37 -9.47
N ASN A 190 5.96 -13.00 -8.92
CA ASN A 190 5.91 -13.50 -7.54
C ASN A 190 6.38 -12.47 -6.51
N SER A 191 6.04 -11.20 -6.75
CA SER A 191 6.40 -10.08 -5.89
C SER A 191 5.78 -10.25 -4.52
N LYS A 192 6.53 -9.88 -3.49
CA LYS A 192 6.07 -9.90 -2.10
C LYS A 192 5.91 -8.47 -1.61
N TYR A 193 4.72 -8.13 -1.12
CA TYR A 193 4.52 -6.93 -0.34
C TYR A 193 5.15 -7.15 1.04
N LYS A 194 6.16 -6.34 1.36
CA LYS A 194 6.82 -6.39 2.66
C LYS A 194 6.18 -5.36 3.58
N GLU A 195 5.57 -5.83 4.66
CA GLU A 195 5.10 -5.02 5.77
C GLU A 195 6.25 -4.65 6.72
N GLN A 196 5.98 -3.85 7.74
CA GLN A 196 6.92 -3.61 8.83
C GLN A 196 7.22 -4.94 9.54
N ASP A 197 8.51 -5.21 9.78
CA ASP A 197 8.93 -6.37 10.54
C ASP A 197 8.38 -6.27 11.97
N VAL A 198 7.80 -7.36 12.49
CA VAL A 198 7.42 -7.45 13.90
C VAL A 198 8.52 -8.16 14.68
N TYR A 199 8.57 -7.94 15.98
CA TYR A 199 9.53 -8.62 16.84
C TYR A 199 8.80 -9.56 17.80
N ILE A 200 9.38 -10.71 18.04
CA ILE A 200 8.90 -11.68 19.02
C ILE A 200 9.95 -11.88 20.11
N LYS A 201 9.51 -12.06 21.35
CA LYS A 201 10.41 -12.45 22.44
C LYS A 201 10.77 -13.93 22.33
N THR A 202 12.05 -14.25 22.51
CA THR A 202 12.52 -15.64 22.52
C THR A 202 12.33 -16.31 23.89
N GLY A 203 12.01 -15.53 24.92
CA GLY A 203 11.96 -15.95 26.31
C GLY A 203 13.30 -15.85 27.05
N LYS A 204 14.40 -15.59 26.31
CA LYS A 204 15.72 -15.40 26.93
C LYS A 204 15.86 -13.97 27.44
N ILE A 205 16.34 -13.81 28.68
CA ILE A 205 16.76 -12.52 29.24
C ILE A 205 18.24 -12.33 28.95
N LEU A 206 18.58 -11.19 28.33
CA LEU A 206 19.95 -10.91 27.90
C LEU A 206 20.88 -10.53 29.07
N ASN A 207 20.33 -9.94 30.12
CA ASN A 207 21.03 -9.39 31.27
C ASN A 207 20.35 -9.79 32.60
N PRO A 208 20.31 -11.10 32.93
CA PRO A 208 19.54 -11.60 34.08
C PRO A 208 20.02 -11.07 35.42
N ASP A 209 21.30 -10.65 35.51
CA ASP A 209 21.91 -10.12 36.73
C ASP A 209 21.64 -8.61 36.95
N ALA A 210 20.98 -7.94 35.98
CA ALA A 210 20.61 -6.54 36.10
C ALA A 210 19.36 -6.38 37.01
N PRO A 211 19.14 -5.17 37.60
CA PRO A 211 17.88 -4.86 38.26
C PRO A 211 16.66 -5.16 37.36
N LEU A 212 15.52 -5.56 37.95
CA LEU A 212 14.33 -6.00 37.21
C LEU A 212 13.84 -4.98 36.20
N ASP A 213 13.88 -3.68 36.56
CA ASP A 213 13.51 -2.56 35.71
C ASP A 213 14.43 -2.34 34.50
N GLN A 214 15.59 -3.01 34.47
CA GLN A 214 16.60 -2.93 33.41
C GLN A 214 16.76 -4.24 32.65
N GLN A 215 16.14 -5.32 33.10
CA GLN A 215 16.20 -6.60 32.40
C GLN A 215 15.53 -6.52 31.04
N ARG A 216 16.13 -7.19 30.03
CA ARG A 216 15.68 -7.15 28.65
C ARG A 216 15.51 -8.54 28.05
N TYR A 217 14.40 -8.76 27.39
CA TYR A 217 14.20 -9.92 26.54
C TYR A 217 15.04 -9.82 25.25
N GLU A 218 15.55 -10.96 24.80
CA GLU A 218 16.03 -11.09 23.43
C GLU A 218 14.83 -11.04 22.48
N LEU A 219 14.80 -10.02 21.59
CA LEU A 219 13.79 -9.87 20.56
C LEU A 219 14.36 -10.29 19.21
N LYS A 220 13.61 -11.10 18.45
CA LYS A 220 13.94 -11.50 17.09
C LYS A 220 12.98 -10.88 16.10
N PRO A 221 13.47 -10.24 15.02
CA PRO A 221 12.62 -9.75 13.95
C PRO A 221 12.00 -10.91 13.17
N VAL A 222 10.73 -10.78 12.86
CA VAL A 222 9.98 -11.70 12.00
C VAL A 222 9.50 -10.90 10.80
N GLU A 223 9.97 -11.26 9.63
CA GLU A 223 9.53 -10.62 8.39
C GLU A 223 8.08 -10.98 8.08
N ARG A 224 7.29 -9.95 7.81
CA ARG A 224 5.92 -10.10 7.31
C ARG A 224 5.90 -9.80 5.82
N ARG A 225 5.61 -10.84 5.03
CA ARG A 225 5.52 -10.74 3.58
C ARG A 225 4.24 -11.40 3.10
N THR A 226 3.47 -10.69 2.28
CA THR A 226 2.26 -11.20 1.64
C THR A 226 2.38 -11.11 0.14
N GLY A 227 1.67 -11.97 -0.56
CA GLY A 227 1.67 -12.04 -2.02
C GLY A 227 2.08 -13.43 -2.51
N THR A 228 1.41 -13.88 -3.54
CA THR A 228 1.69 -15.17 -4.21
C THR A 228 1.39 -15.06 -5.69
N LEU A 229 2.05 -15.88 -6.48
CA LEU A 229 1.68 -16.13 -7.86
C LEU A 229 0.37 -16.95 -7.86
N LEU A 230 -0.63 -16.48 -8.59
CA LEU A 230 -1.93 -17.13 -8.68
C LEU A 230 -2.31 -17.40 -10.14
N PRO A 231 -2.13 -18.64 -10.65
CA PRO A 231 -2.61 -19.02 -11.96
C PRO A 231 -4.09 -19.41 -11.90
N SER A 232 -4.83 -19.05 -12.95
CA SER A 232 -6.20 -19.50 -13.17
C SER A 232 -6.43 -19.84 -14.63
N ILE A 233 -7.30 -20.81 -14.88
CA ILE A 233 -7.72 -21.25 -16.20
C ILE A 233 -9.24 -21.23 -16.22
N GLY A 234 -9.83 -20.74 -17.29
CA GLY A 234 -11.28 -20.73 -17.43
C GLY A 234 -11.75 -20.98 -18.85
N LEU A 235 -13.00 -21.44 -18.93
CA LEU A 235 -13.74 -21.63 -20.18
C LEU A 235 -15.03 -20.81 -20.09
N MET A 236 -15.41 -20.20 -21.20
CA MET A 236 -16.65 -19.43 -21.35
C MET A 236 -17.38 -19.93 -22.61
N ILE A 237 -18.66 -20.20 -22.48
CA ILE A 237 -19.51 -20.60 -23.60
C ILE A 237 -20.61 -19.56 -23.74
N GLU A 238 -20.79 -19.02 -24.93
CA GLU A 238 -21.82 -18.05 -25.27
C GLU A 238 -22.64 -18.58 -26.44
N PHE A 239 -23.99 -18.61 -26.28
CA PHE A 239 -24.97 -19.16 -27.24
C PHE A 239 -25.70 -18.09 -28.03
#